data_30be1229c3664a692712e99a66f1cb80
#
_entry.id   30be1229c3664a692712e99a66f1cb80
#
_cell.length_a   1.000
_cell.length_b   1.000
_cell.length_c   1.000
_cell.angle_alpha   90.00
_cell.angle_beta   90.00
_cell.angle_gamma   90.00
#
_symmetry.space_group_name_H-M   'P 1'
#
loop_
_entity.id
_entity.type
_entity.pdbx_description
1 polymer ?
#
loop_
_entity_poly.entity_id
_entity_poly.type
_entity_poly.pdbx_seq_one_letter_code
_entity_poly.pdbx_strand_id
1 'polypeptide(L)'
;MTGTTGTGSAGGTGRALAVALGVVLAVGGCTVQGTGPDGKGRAPVRIDVTTAPAGEPGKRETPREREEPDGPERTPVGDRRPSTPPARTVAPVLWRPGDSGLDVRELQARLRQVEWLVDGPTGTYDDLTERAVRGFQGKRGLPRTGRTDTVTWQRLLGMTHEPGTWELYLMGGQPAAAPDPRCMTGRVLCVSKTSRTLRWMIDGRTLSTMPVRFGSQYTPTREGVFEVYWKSRHHVSTLYDSAMPYAMFFSGGQAVHYSEDFAARGYAGASHGCVNVRDEAAVADLYAQVRNGDKVVVYR
;
A
#
# COMPACT_ATOMS: atom_id res chain seq x y z
N MET A 1 -15.57 70.88 -13.24
CA MET A 1 -15.21 71.06 -14.68
C MET A 1 -15.07 69.67 -15.21
N THR A 2 -16.13 69.10 -15.75
CA THR A 2 -16.40 68.87 -17.19
C THR A 2 -15.37 67.87 -17.75
N GLY A 3 -15.69 66.73 -18.21
CA GLY A 3 -16.74 66.09 -18.99
C GLY A 3 -15.97 65.01 -19.75
N THR A 4 -16.38 63.99 -20.38
CA THR A 4 -17.52 63.68 -21.20
C THR A 4 -17.37 62.21 -21.66
N THR A 5 -18.41 61.48 -21.59
CA THR A 5 -18.92 60.32 -22.32
C THR A 5 -18.31 59.92 -23.65
N GLY A 6 -18.30 58.59 -23.88
CA GLY A 6 -18.10 57.98 -25.22
C GLY A 6 -18.65 56.55 -25.25
N THR A 7 -19.90 56.42 -25.70
CA THR A 7 -20.62 55.17 -26.05
C THR A 7 -20.22 54.69 -27.42
N GLY A 8 -20.14 53.38 -27.64
CA GLY A 8 -19.98 52.73 -28.95
C GLY A 8 -20.49 51.31 -28.97
N SER A 9 -21.74 51.13 -29.38
CA SER A 9 -22.41 49.85 -29.68
C SER A 9 -22.20 49.45 -31.15
N ALA A 10 -21.98 48.14 -31.40
CA ALA A 10 -22.30 47.42 -32.65
C ALA A 10 -22.08 45.93 -32.36
N GLY A 11 -22.96 45.00 -32.36
CA GLY A 11 -23.98 44.59 -33.32
C GLY A 11 -23.38 43.65 -34.35
N GLY A 12 -23.41 42.29 -34.13
CA GLY A 12 -22.95 41.34 -35.13
C GLY A 12 -23.54 39.94 -34.86
N THR A 13 -24.68 39.69 -35.49
CA THR A 13 -25.35 38.36 -35.60
C THR A 13 -24.58 37.45 -36.53
N GLY A 14 -24.30 36.18 -36.16
CA GLY A 14 -23.68 35.18 -37.02
C GLY A 14 -23.99 33.74 -36.61
N ARG A 15 -25.03 33.21 -37.16
CA ARG A 15 -25.37 31.84 -37.59
C ARG A 15 -24.64 30.66 -36.94
N ALA A 16 -25.46 29.83 -36.29
CA ALA A 16 -25.19 28.43 -35.96
C ALA A 16 -24.99 27.56 -37.20
N LEU A 17 -23.91 26.77 -37.23
CA LEU A 17 -23.77 25.61 -38.09
C LEU A 17 -23.61 24.39 -37.18
N ALA A 18 -24.62 23.51 -37.18
CA ALA A 18 -24.57 22.21 -36.60
C ALA A 18 -23.82 21.29 -37.57
N VAL A 19 -22.67 20.74 -37.11
CA VAL A 19 -22.00 19.62 -37.81
C VAL A 19 -22.11 18.40 -36.91
N ALA A 20 -22.94 17.47 -37.33
CA ALA A 20 -22.98 16.12 -36.79
C ALA A 20 -21.74 15.35 -37.27
N LEU A 21 -20.88 14.95 -36.35
CA LEU A 21 -19.79 14.02 -36.66
C LEU A 21 -20.07 12.67 -35.98
N GLY A 22 -20.25 11.64 -36.83
CA GLY A 22 -20.43 10.25 -36.40
C GLY A 22 -19.15 9.73 -35.72
N VAL A 23 -19.33 9.07 -34.59
CA VAL A 23 -18.29 8.35 -33.86
C VAL A 23 -18.09 7.00 -34.55
N VAL A 24 -16.98 6.84 -35.24
CA VAL A 24 -16.46 5.52 -35.68
C VAL A 24 -15.55 5.01 -34.58
N LEU A 25 -15.99 3.98 -33.84
CA LEU A 25 -15.17 3.22 -32.92
C LEU A 25 -14.21 2.31 -33.68
N ALA A 26 -12.97 2.75 -33.87
CA ALA A 26 -11.90 1.87 -34.31
C ALA A 26 -11.29 1.19 -33.08
N VAL A 27 -11.51 -0.12 -32.93
CA VAL A 27 -10.84 -0.98 -31.97
C VAL A 27 -9.42 -1.23 -32.47
N GLY A 28 -8.46 -0.43 -32.08
CA GLY A 28 -7.04 -0.62 -32.35
C GLY A 28 -6.42 -1.56 -31.31
N GLY A 29 -6.23 -2.85 -31.67
CA GLY A 29 -5.42 -3.77 -30.88
C GLY A 29 -3.93 -3.42 -31.02
N CYS A 30 -3.28 -3.02 -29.91
CA CYS A 30 -1.83 -2.87 -29.86
C CYS A 30 -1.17 -4.25 -29.77
N THR A 31 -0.55 -4.70 -30.88
CA THR A 31 0.37 -5.84 -30.86
C THR A 31 1.77 -5.34 -30.48
N VAL A 32 2.27 -5.77 -29.33
CA VAL A 32 3.68 -5.55 -28.94
C VAL A 32 4.51 -6.65 -29.59
N GLN A 33 5.31 -6.30 -30.58
CA GLN A 33 6.36 -7.18 -31.14
C GLN A 33 7.65 -7.02 -30.31
N GLY A 34 7.97 -8.05 -29.53
CA GLY A 34 9.28 -8.18 -28.89
C GLY A 34 10.29 -8.76 -29.89
N THR A 35 11.29 -7.99 -30.30
CA THR A 35 12.46 -8.49 -31.04
C THR A 35 13.50 -9.00 -30.06
N GLY A 36 13.75 -10.32 -30.08
CA GLY A 36 14.90 -10.93 -29.38
C GLY A 36 16.20 -10.80 -30.21
N PRO A 37 17.38 -11.00 -29.61
CA PRO A 37 18.66 -10.73 -30.23
C PRO A 37 19.05 -11.61 -31.44
N ASP A 38 18.26 -12.61 -31.84
CA ASP A 38 18.63 -13.58 -32.88
C ASP A 38 17.79 -13.52 -34.16
N GLY A 39 17.02 -12.45 -34.39
CA GLY A 39 16.41 -12.18 -35.69
C GLY A 39 15.49 -13.24 -36.30
N LYS A 40 15.10 -14.30 -35.58
CA LYS A 40 14.16 -15.33 -36.04
C LYS A 40 12.84 -15.22 -35.29
N GLY A 41 11.81 -14.71 -35.97
CA GLY A 41 10.45 -14.59 -35.46
C GLY A 41 9.85 -15.97 -35.12
N ARG A 42 9.43 -16.13 -33.86
CA ARG A 42 8.60 -17.26 -33.44
C ARG A 42 7.17 -17.03 -33.86
N ALA A 43 6.54 -18.04 -34.45
CA ALA A 43 5.13 -18.03 -34.84
C ALA A 43 4.24 -17.83 -33.57
N PRO A 44 3.10 -17.12 -33.70
CA PRO A 44 2.20 -16.93 -32.58
C PRO A 44 1.53 -18.24 -32.16
N VAL A 45 1.53 -18.53 -30.87
CA VAL A 45 0.78 -19.67 -30.31
C VAL A 45 -0.71 -19.34 -30.37
N ARG A 46 -1.46 -20.08 -31.18
CA ARG A 46 -2.92 -20.05 -31.14
C ARG A 46 -3.40 -20.94 -30.00
N ILE A 47 -4.17 -20.39 -29.11
CA ILE A 47 -4.93 -21.13 -28.09
C ILE A 47 -6.32 -21.33 -28.69
N ASP A 48 -6.61 -22.55 -29.19
CA ASP A 48 -7.95 -22.93 -29.57
C ASP A 48 -8.78 -23.22 -28.33
N VAL A 49 -9.72 -22.34 -28.03
CA VAL A 49 -10.74 -22.58 -27.00
C VAL A 49 -11.81 -23.46 -27.63
N THR A 50 -11.69 -24.78 -27.44
CA THR A 50 -12.72 -25.73 -27.84
C THR A 50 -13.93 -25.57 -26.91
N THR A 51 -14.98 -24.98 -27.42
CA THR A 51 -16.30 -24.94 -26.79
C THR A 51 -16.92 -26.32 -26.84
N ALA A 52 -17.14 -26.98 -25.73
CA ALA A 52 -17.87 -28.23 -25.64
C ALA A 52 -19.36 -28.00 -26.00
N PRO A 53 -20.00 -28.90 -26.77
CA PRO A 53 -21.42 -28.75 -27.12
C PRO A 53 -22.31 -29.02 -25.89
N ALA A 54 -23.36 -28.22 -25.77
CA ALA A 54 -24.44 -28.40 -24.81
C ALA A 54 -25.19 -29.73 -25.01
N GLY A 55 -25.19 -30.58 -23.97
CA GLY A 55 -25.96 -31.82 -23.99
C GLY A 55 -27.47 -31.55 -23.83
N GLU A 56 -28.27 -32.23 -24.65
CA GLU A 56 -29.73 -32.22 -24.64
C GLU A 56 -30.31 -32.80 -23.33
N PRO A 57 -31.51 -32.38 -22.90
CA PRO A 57 -32.13 -32.86 -21.65
C PRO A 57 -32.71 -34.26 -21.86
N GLY A 58 -32.15 -35.27 -21.20
CA GLY A 58 -32.62 -36.63 -21.13
C GLY A 58 -34.00 -36.75 -20.47
N LYS A 59 -34.86 -37.53 -21.11
CA LYS A 59 -36.23 -37.87 -20.68
C LYS A 59 -36.24 -38.52 -19.29
N ARG A 60 -37.16 -38.06 -18.48
CA ARG A 60 -37.50 -38.58 -17.16
C ARG A 60 -38.22 -39.95 -17.32
N GLU A 61 -37.58 -41.06 -16.93
CA GLU A 61 -38.25 -42.34 -16.75
C GLU A 61 -38.84 -42.47 -15.36
N THR A 62 -40.11 -42.91 -15.31
CA THR A 62 -40.87 -43.18 -14.10
C THR A 62 -40.34 -44.42 -13.39
N PRO A 63 -40.28 -44.46 -12.05
CA PRO A 63 -39.90 -45.66 -11.33
C PRO A 63 -41.00 -46.73 -11.36
N ARG A 64 -40.61 -47.97 -11.68
CA ARG A 64 -41.42 -49.13 -11.52
C ARG A 64 -41.53 -49.48 -10.05
N GLU A 65 -42.77 -49.68 -9.61
CA GLU A 65 -43.21 -50.30 -8.38
C GLU A 65 -42.58 -51.69 -8.23
N ARG A 66 -41.83 -51.91 -7.13
CA ARG A 66 -41.30 -53.25 -6.81
C ARG A 66 -41.91 -53.68 -5.46
N GLU A 67 -42.65 -54.76 -5.55
CA GLU A 67 -43.31 -55.44 -4.42
C GLU A 67 -42.37 -55.77 -3.27
N GLU A 68 -42.83 -55.53 -2.04
CA GLU A 68 -42.20 -55.93 -0.79
C GLU A 68 -42.31 -57.45 -0.59
N PRO A 69 -41.28 -58.11 -0.07
CA PRO A 69 -41.42 -59.35 0.64
C PRO A 69 -41.41 -59.09 2.16
N ASP A 70 -42.39 -59.67 2.78
CA ASP A 70 -42.66 -59.84 4.21
C ASP A 70 -41.39 -60.31 4.98
N GLY A 71 -40.96 -59.60 5.98
CA GLY A 71 -39.77 -59.91 6.75
C GLY A 71 -39.99 -59.68 8.26
N PRO A 72 -39.28 -60.36 9.12
CA PRO A 72 -39.69 -60.64 10.50
C PRO A 72 -39.45 -59.51 11.51
N GLU A 73 -40.38 -59.45 12.45
CA GLU A 73 -40.31 -59.08 13.86
C GLU A 73 -39.30 -58.00 14.31
N ARG A 74 -39.80 -56.82 14.61
CA ARG A 74 -39.10 -55.70 15.23
C ARG A 74 -38.79 -55.96 16.70
N THR A 75 -37.50 -56.12 16.99
CA THR A 75 -37.04 -55.96 18.39
C THR A 75 -37.03 -54.44 18.73
N PRO A 76 -37.33 -54.04 19.97
CA PRO A 76 -37.35 -52.62 20.37
C PRO A 76 -35.94 -52.05 20.35
N VAL A 77 -35.73 -51.11 19.45
CA VAL A 77 -34.49 -50.29 19.42
C VAL A 77 -34.53 -49.33 20.60
N GLY A 78 -33.63 -49.55 21.55
CA GLY A 78 -33.45 -48.70 22.71
C GLY A 78 -33.26 -47.25 22.29
N ASP A 79 -33.90 -46.39 23.09
CA ASP A 79 -33.91 -44.95 23.03
C ASP A 79 -32.46 -44.39 22.92
N ARG A 80 -31.97 -44.17 21.69
CA ARG A 80 -30.72 -43.44 21.46
C ARG A 80 -30.99 -41.98 21.69
N ARG A 81 -30.83 -41.58 22.95
CA ARG A 81 -30.72 -40.17 23.33
C ARG A 81 -29.78 -39.47 22.32
N PRO A 82 -30.19 -38.36 21.67
CA PRO A 82 -29.30 -37.62 20.80
C PRO A 82 -28.06 -37.21 21.58
N SER A 83 -26.90 -37.72 21.23
CA SER A 83 -25.64 -37.26 21.79
C SER A 83 -25.45 -35.83 21.36
N THR A 84 -25.57 -34.91 22.31
CA THR A 84 -25.25 -33.49 22.13
C THR A 84 -23.82 -33.40 21.50
N PRO A 85 -23.65 -32.75 20.36
CA PRO A 85 -22.30 -32.58 19.78
C PRO A 85 -21.41 -31.95 20.86
N PRO A 86 -20.13 -32.36 20.98
CA PRO A 86 -19.23 -31.76 21.95
C PRO A 86 -19.20 -30.26 21.70
N ALA A 87 -19.39 -29.48 22.76
CA ALA A 87 -19.30 -28.03 22.71
C ALA A 87 -17.98 -27.64 22.05
N ARG A 88 -18.05 -26.99 20.90
CA ARG A 88 -16.83 -26.47 20.24
C ARG A 88 -16.19 -25.50 21.21
N THR A 89 -15.03 -25.88 21.74
CA THR A 89 -14.22 -25.00 22.58
C THR A 89 -13.85 -23.80 21.70
N VAL A 90 -14.37 -22.63 22.04
CA VAL A 90 -14.06 -21.39 21.31
C VAL A 90 -12.59 -21.06 21.60
N ALA A 91 -11.77 -20.98 20.56
CA ALA A 91 -10.37 -20.63 20.70
C ALA A 91 -10.22 -19.21 21.29
N PRO A 92 -9.31 -19.00 22.25
CA PRO A 92 -9.07 -17.67 22.84
C PRO A 92 -8.73 -16.63 21.76
N VAL A 93 -9.38 -15.47 21.82
CA VAL A 93 -9.08 -14.32 20.97
C VAL A 93 -7.83 -13.64 21.49
N LEU A 94 -6.84 -13.45 20.60
CA LEU A 94 -5.59 -12.74 20.88
C LEU A 94 -5.74 -11.25 20.56
N TRP A 95 -6.24 -10.92 19.36
CA TRP A 95 -6.40 -9.53 18.91
C TRP A 95 -7.72 -9.34 18.14
N ARG A 96 -8.26 -8.11 18.22
CA ARG A 96 -9.54 -7.70 17.64
C ARG A 96 -9.52 -6.24 17.17
N PRO A 97 -10.52 -5.78 16.40
CA PRO A 97 -10.64 -4.37 16.03
C PRO A 97 -10.52 -3.42 17.22
N GLY A 98 -9.69 -2.38 17.06
CA GLY A 98 -9.36 -1.39 18.08
C GLY A 98 -8.09 -1.69 18.90
N ASP A 99 -7.59 -2.92 18.90
CA ASP A 99 -6.32 -3.24 19.55
C ASP A 99 -5.14 -2.61 18.80
N SER A 100 -4.05 -2.31 19.52
CA SER A 100 -2.84 -1.74 18.93
C SER A 100 -1.58 -2.22 19.64
N GLY A 101 -0.44 -2.15 18.95
CA GLY A 101 0.86 -2.54 19.48
C GLY A 101 1.72 -3.30 18.51
N LEU A 102 2.85 -3.80 19.01
CA LEU A 102 3.82 -4.55 18.20
C LEU A 102 3.27 -5.88 17.72
N ASP A 103 2.48 -6.58 18.54
CA ASP A 103 1.87 -7.86 18.17
C ASP A 103 0.87 -7.69 17.02
N VAL A 104 0.08 -6.61 17.04
CA VAL A 104 -0.83 -6.27 15.93
C VAL A 104 -0.01 -5.92 14.68
N ARG A 105 1.11 -5.23 14.84
CA ARG A 105 2.03 -4.92 13.74
C ARG A 105 2.65 -6.18 13.14
N GLU A 106 3.02 -7.15 13.97
CA GLU A 106 3.51 -8.46 13.50
C GLU A 106 2.42 -9.24 12.74
N LEU A 107 1.19 -9.30 13.29
CA LEU A 107 0.04 -9.88 12.60
C LEU A 107 -0.13 -9.28 11.20
N GLN A 108 -0.10 -7.95 11.10
CA GLN A 108 -0.23 -7.23 9.84
C GLN A 108 0.92 -7.54 8.86
N ALA A 109 2.16 -7.59 9.35
CA ALA A 109 3.32 -7.95 8.53
C ALA A 109 3.20 -9.37 7.96
N ARG A 110 2.77 -10.34 8.78
CA ARG A 110 2.54 -11.72 8.35
C ARG A 110 1.37 -11.85 7.37
N LEU A 111 0.27 -11.08 7.55
CA LEU A 111 -0.82 -11.03 6.59
C LEU A 111 -0.37 -10.46 5.24
N ARG A 112 0.61 -9.56 5.22
CA ARG A 112 1.24 -9.08 3.99
C ARG A 112 2.06 -10.16 3.29
N GLN A 113 2.83 -10.97 4.01
CA GLN A 113 3.62 -12.06 3.42
C GLN A 113 2.74 -13.07 2.68
N VAL A 114 1.48 -13.23 3.08
CA VAL A 114 0.48 -14.10 2.42
C VAL A 114 -0.55 -13.33 1.60
N GLU A 115 -0.26 -12.07 1.26
CA GLU A 115 -1.02 -11.19 0.35
C GLU A 115 -2.48 -10.91 0.77
N TRP A 116 -2.78 -10.96 2.07
CA TRP A 116 -4.09 -10.59 2.60
C TRP A 116 -4.18 -9.13 3.04
N LEU A 117 -3.07 -8.48 3.30
CA LEU A 117 -3.01 -7.06 3.65
C LEU A 117 -2.10 -6.34 2.64
N VAL A 118 -2.60 -5.30 1.99
CA VAL A 118 -1.83 -4.50 1.02
C VAL A 118 -1.18 -3.32 1.71
N ASP A 119 -1.94 -2.59 2.52
CA ASP A 119 -1.49 -1.41 3.26
C ASP A 119 -1.06 -1.77 4.69
N GLY A 120 -0.12 -1.01 5.23
CA GLY A 120 0.43 -1.28 6.54
C GLY A 120 1.74 -2.07 6.47
N PRO A 121 2.28 -2.55 7.60
CA PRO A 121 1.73 -2.57 8.97
C PRO A 121 1.63 -1.18 9.62
N THR A 122 0.49 -0.91 10.23
CA THR A 122 0.25 0.33 10.99
C THR A 122 0.46 0.14 12.50
N GLY A 123 0.25 -1.08 12.99
CA GLY A 123 0.23 -1.43 14.41
C GLY A 123 -1.13 -1.17 15.07
N THR A 124 -2.15 -0.80 14.33
CA THR A 124 -3.54 -0.66 14.80
C THR A 124 -4.43 -1.65 14.06
N TYR A 125 -5.22 -2.42 14.79
CA TYR A 125 -6.18 -3.36 14.22
C TYR A 125 -7.40 -2.59 13.71
N ASP A 126 -7.28 -2.09 12.50
CA ASP A 126 -8.26 -1.30 11.78
C ASP A 126 -9.18 -2.18 10.91
N ASP A 127 -10.11 -1.57 10.19
CA ASP A 127 -11.04 -2.26 9.28
C ASP A 127 -10.30 -3.01 8.14
N LEU A 128 -9.14 -2.53 7.69
CA LEU A 128 -8.32 -3.22 6.69
C LEU A 128 -7.78 -4.53 7.27
N THR A 129 -7.27 -4.48 8.48
CA THR A 129 -6.78 -5.64 9.22
C THR A 129 -7.90 -6.65 9.48
N GLU A 130 -9.09 -6.19 9.91
CA GLU A 130 -10.25 -7.05 10.11
C GLU A 130 -10.64 -7.78 8.81
N ARG A 131 -10.74 -7.06 7.71
CA ARG A 131 -11.06 -7.65 6.40
C ARG A 131 -10.00 -8.67 5.97
N ALA A 132 -8.73 -8.36 6.15
CA ALA A 132 -7.61 -9.25 5.85
C ALA A 132 -7.70 -10.56 6.66
N VAL A 133 -7.92 -10.47 7.97
CA VAL A 133 -8.08 -11.63 8.85
C VAL A 133 -9.31 -12.44 8.43
N ARG A 134 -10.46 -11.82 8.19
CA ARG A 134 -11.69 -12.47 7.74
C ARG A 134 -11.51 -13.20 6.40
N GLY A 135 -10.78 -12.60 5.47
CA GLY A 135 -10.41 -13.20 4.19
C GLY A 135 -9.51 -14.41 4.36
N PHE A 136 -8.43 -14.26 5.13
CA PHE A 136 -7.51 -15.34 5.47
C PHE A 136 -8.23 -16.53 6.12
N GLN A 137 -9.06 -16.27 7.14
CA GLN A 137 -9.88 -17.30 7.82
C GLN A 137 -10.74 -18.05 6.82
N GLY A 138 -11.47 -17.35 5.96
CA GLY A 138 -12.33 -17.96 4.94
C GLY A 138 -11.58 -18.88 3.99
N LYS A 139 -10.42 -18.45 3.50
CA LYS A 139 -9.55 -19.24 2.60
C LYS A 139 -8.96 -20.48 3.29
N ARG A 140 -8.88 -20.48 4.61
CA ARG A 140 -8.31 -21.59 5.42
C ARG A 140 -9.39 -22.47 6.06
N GLY A 141 -10.67 -22.27 5.76
CA GLY A 141 -11.77 -23.02 6.33
C GLY A 141 -11.99 -22.75 7.82
N LEU A 142 -11.50 -21.59 8.32
CA LEU A 142 -11.69 -21.15 9.70
C LEU A 142 -12.97 -20.31 9.81
N PRO A 143 -13.56 -20.20 11.02
CA PRO A 143 -14.67 -19.28 11.26
C PRO A 143 -14.28 -17.84 10.89
N ARG A 144 -15.05 -17.20 10.03
CA ARG A 144 -14.79 -15.83 9.50
C ARG A 144 -15.18 -14.75 10.50
N THR A 145 -14.54 -14.73 11.65
CA THR A 145 -14.85 -13.80 12.75
C THR A 145 -14.29 -12.39 12.54
N GLY A 146 -13.20 -12.28 11.77
CA GLY A 146 -12.42 -11.05 11.65
C GLY A 146 -11.59 -10.72 12.90
N ARG A 147 -11.62 -11.59 13.91
CA ARG A 147 -10.76 -11.52 15.11
C ARG A 147 -9.68 -12.58 15.00
N THR A 148 -8.49 -12.27 15.45
CA THR A 148 -7.38 -13.22 15.47
C THR A 148 -7.44 -14.02 16.77
N ASP A 149 -7.84 -15.28 16.67
CA ASP A 149 -7.76 -16.26 17.74
C ASP A 149 -6.48 -17.10 17.64
N THR A 150 -6.23 -17.95 18.64
CA THR A 150 -5.04 -18.81 18.69
C THR A 150 -4.94 -19.74 17.48
N VAL A 151 -6.06 -20.24 16.94
CA VAL A 151 -6.08 -21.13 15.77
C VAL A 151 -5.71 -20.36 14.50
N THR A 152 -6.29 -19.18 14.32
CA THR A 152 -5.95 -18.27 13.20
C THR A 152 -4.48 -17.90 13.23
N TRP A 153 -3.96 -17.55 14.41
CA TRP A 153 -2.56 -17.19 14.59
C TRP A 153 -1.61 -18.34 14.26
N GLN A 154 -1.84 -19.54 14.84
CA GLN A 154 -1.01 -20.71 14.54
C GLN A 154 -1.01 -21.08 13.06
N ARG A 155 -2.18 -20.95 12.39
CA ARG A 155 -2.25 -21.18 10.94
C ARG A 155 -1.41 -20.16 10.16
N LEU A 156 -1.41 -18.91 10.59
CA LEU A 156 -0.62 -17.84 9.95
C LEU A 156 0.87 -18.04 10.20
N LEU A 157 1.30 -18.39 11.42
CA LEU A 157 2.68 -18.70 11.75
C LEU A 157 3.25 -19.82 10.86
N GLY A 158 2.48 -20.89 10.64
CA GLY A 158 2.91 -22.02 9.79
C GLY A 158 3.04 -21.68 8.30
N MET A 159 2.68 -20.47 7.88
CA MET A 159 2.70 -20.03 6.48
C MET A 159 3.62 -18.83 6.23
N THR A 160 4.23 -18.28 7.27
CA THR A 160 5.01 -17.05 7.23
C THR A 160 6.31 -17.23 8.02
N HIS A 161 7.30 -16.41 7.70
CA HIS A 161 8.50 -16.27 8.54
C HIS A 161 8.34 -15.15 9.56
N GLU A 162 9.23 -15.09 10.54
CA GLU A 162 9.29 -13.97 11.48
C GLU A 162 9.64 -12.67 10.74
N PRO A 163 8.81 -11.61 10.85
CA PRO A 163 9.06 -10.37 10.14
C PRO A 163 10.30 -9.64 10.67
N GLY A 164 11.16 -9.22 9.76
CA GLY A 164 12.27 -8.32 10.09
C GLY A 164 11.79 -6.90 10.41
N THR A 165 12.67 -6.07 10.99
CA THR A 165 12.35 -4.68 11.39
C THR A 165 11.70 -3.89 10.26
N TRP A 166 12.18 -4.02 9.01
CA TRP A 166 11.64 -3.24 7.88
C TRP A 166 10.38 -3.82 7.26
N GLU A 167 10.04 -5.06 7.55
CA GLU A 167 8.72 -5.62 7.27
C GLU A 167 7.69 -5.12 8.28
N LEU A 168 8.07 -5.10 9.57
CA LEU A 168 7.23 -4.54 10.64
C LEU A 168 6.91 -3.06 10.44
N TYR A 169 7.86 -2.29 9.93
CA TYR A 169 7.76 -0.83 9.76
C TYR A 169 7.77 -0.38 8.31
N LEU A 170 7.34 -1.25 7.38
CA LEU A 170 7.36 -0.96 5.94
C LEU A 170 6.71 0.38 5.59
N MET A 171 5.63 0.71 6.28
CA MET A 171 4.89 1.96 6.09
C MET A 171 5.22 3.05 7.14
N GLY A 172 6.34 2.92 7.83
CA GLY A 172 6.77 3.88 8.86
C GLY A 172 6.26 3.57 10.27
N GLY A 173 6.38 4.55 11.16
CA GLY A 173 5.99 4.40 12.57
C GLY A 173 7.07 3.74 13.43
N GLN A 174 8.29 3.56 12.91
CA GLN A 174 9.42 3.06 13.68
C GLN A 174 9.87 4.06 14.74
N PRO A 175 10.37 3.58 15.90
CA PRO A 175 10.94 4.44 16.92
C PRO A 175 12.15 5.22 16.36
N ALA A 176 12.20 6.53 16.65
CA ALA A 176 13.34 7.35 16.25
C ALA A 176 14.52 7.11 17.21
N ALA A 177 15.74 6.90 16.65
CA ALA A 177 16.97 6.81 17.44
C ALA A 177 17.23 8.10 18.24
N ALA A 178 18.09 8.05 19.26
CA ALA A 178 18.52 9.26 19.96
C ALA A 178 19.11 10.28 18.96
N PRO A 179 18.86 11.58 19.13
CA PRO A 179 19.47 12.59 18.27
C PRO A 179 20.99 12.63 18.46
N ASP A 180 21.69 12.86 17.35
CA ASP A 180 23.14 13.10 17.41
C ASP A 180 23.45 14.38 18.20
N PRO A 181 24.54 14.46 18.98
CA PRO A 181 24.91 15.66 19.72
C PRO A 181 25.00 16.93 18.85
N ARG A 182 25.37 16.81 17.57
CA ARG A 182 25.40 17.93 16.61
C ARG A 182 24.02 18.51 16.30
N CYS A 183 22.94 17.77 16.61
CA CYS A 183 21.57 18.23 16.46
C CYS A 183 21.04 19.06 17.66
N MET A 184 21.80 19.14 18.77
CA MET A 184 21.28 19.70 20.02
C MET A 184 21.30 21.22 20.09
N THR A 185 21.88 21.90 19.10
CA THR A 185 21.98 23.38 19.06
C THR A 185 21.53 23.94 17.74
N GLY A 186 20.82 25.07 17.79
CA GLY A 186 20.31 25.79 16.63
C GLY A 186 19.12 25.09 15.98
N ARG A 187 18.84 25.47 14.75
CA ARG A 187 17.75 24.95 13.92
C ARG A 187 18.30 23.83 13.02
N VAL A 188 17.77 22.61 13.18
CA VAL A 188 18.40 21.41 12.60
C VAL A 188 17.39 20.41 12.03
N LEU A 189 17.63 19.99 10.80
CA LEU A 189 17.09 18.75 10.27
C LEU A 189 18.00 17.60 10.70
N CYS A 190 17.61 16.87 11.74
CA CYS A 190 18.39 15.79 12.33
C CYS A 190 17.96 14.44 11.74
N VAL A 191 18.80 13.85 10.89
CA VAL A 191 18.46 12.72 10.03
C VAL A 191 19.25 11.48 10.44
N SER A 192 18.58 10.52 11.07
CA SER A 192 19.15 9.22 11.44
C SER A 192 18.92 8.19 10.33
N LYS A 193 20.01 7.66 9.80
CA LYS A 193 19.95 6.56 8.82
C LYS A 193 19.63 5.22 9.49
N THR A 194 20.04 5.03 10.72
CA THR A 194 19.77 3.79 11.48
C THR A 194 18.28 3.61 11.75
N SER A 195 17.61 4.63 12.27
CA SER A 195 16.16 4.57 12.54
C SER A 195 15.31 4.98 11.34
N ARG A 196 15.92 5.45 10.24
CA ARG A 196 15.22 5.99 9.06
C ARG A 196 14.19 7.06 9.44
N THR A 197 14.62 8.01 10.28
CA THR A 197 13.78 9.12 10.74
C THR A 197 14.49 10.45 10.54
N LEU A 198 13.70 11.49 10.26
CA LEU A 198 14.08 12.88 10.29
C LEU A 198 13.35 13.55 11.46
N ARG A 199 14.09 14.25 12.33
CA ARG A 199 13.52 15.16 13.31
C ARG A 199 13.78 16.60 12.90
N TRP A 200 12.77 17.42 12.95
CA TRP A 200 12.93 18.87 12.96
C TRP A 200 13.14 19.34 14.39
N MET A 201 14.27 19.96 14.64
CA MET A 201 14.68 20.34 15.99
C MET A 201 15.11 21.81 16.07
N ILE A 202 14.83 22.45 17.21
CA ILE A 202 15.34 23.77 17.56
C ILE A 202 15.91 23.68 18.98
N ASP A 203 17.21 23.99 19.15
CA ASP A 203 17.93 23.99 20.42
C ASP A 203 17.68 22.73 21.25
N GLY A 204 17.83 21.56 20.61
CA GLY A 204 17.66 20.25 21.25
C GLY A 204 16.21 19.79 21.42
N ARG A 205 15.23 20.67 21.18
CA ARG A 205 13.80 20.33 21.26
C ARG A 205 13.30 19.79 19.93
N THR A 206 12.75 18.58 19.92
CA THR A 206 12.09 18.00 18.75
C THR A 206 10.71 18.63 18.56
N LEU A 207 10.43 19.19 17.39
CA LEU A 207 9.15 19.79 17.00
C LEU A 207 8.30 18.80 16.18
N SER A 208 8.94 18.06 15.28
CA SER A 208 8.28 17.00 14.51
C SER A 208 9.26 15.85 14.22
N THR A 209 8.69 14.67 13.96
CA THR A 209 9.44 13.47 13.55
C THR A 209 8.69 12.80 12.43
N MET A 210 9.41 12.40 11.38
CA MET A 210 8.82 11.73 10.22
C MET A 210 9.72 10.60 9.73
N PRO A 211 9.12 9.50 9.23
CA PRO A 211 9.88 8.43 8.58
C PRO A 211 10.47 8.92 7.26
N VAL A 212 11.70 8.50 6.96
CA VAL A 212 12.40 8.86 5.72
C VAL A 212 13.04 7.66 5.05
N ARG A 213 13.20 7.74 3.72
CA ARG A 213 13.91 6.75 2.91
C ARG A 213 15.10 7.40 2.24
N PHE A 214 16.17 6.62 2.09
CA PHE A 214 17.47 7.08 1.61
C PHE A 214 17.82 6.54 0.23
N GLY A 215 18.95 7.00 -0.28
CA GLY A 215 19.59 6.46 -1.46
C GLY A 215 20.02 5.01 -1.33
N SER A 216 20.16 4.35 -2.48
CA SER A 216 20.65 2.97 -2.55
C SER A 216 22.15 2.90 -2.20
N GLN A 217 22.70 1.67 -2.17
CA GLN A 217 24.14 1.49 -2.03
C GLN A 217 24.99 2.13 -3.16
N TYR A 218 24.39 2.30 -4.35
CA TYR A 218 25.05 2.92 -5.52
C TYR A 218 24.95 4.45 -5.54
N THR A 219 23.94 4.99 -4.90
CA THR A 219 23.68 6.43 -4.79
C THR A 219 23.37 6.80 -3.35
N PRO A 220 24.33 6.61 -2.42
CA PRO A 220 24.04 6.76 -1.00
C PRO A 220 23.73 8.21 -0.61
N THR A 221 22.83 8.41 0.33
CA THR A 221 22.66 9.68 1.02
C THR A 221 23.94 9.96 1.83
N ARG A 222 24.56 11.12 1.60
CA ARG A 222 25.81 11.52 2.26
C ARG A 222 25.59 11.77 3.74
N GLU A 223 26.51 11.29 4.55
CA GLU A 223 26.55 11.54 5.99
C GLU A 223 27.44 12.76 6.28
N GLY A 224 27.11 13.50 7.31
CA GLY A 224 27.87 14.70 7.71
C GLY A 224 27.00 15.82 8.25
N VAL A 225 27.59 17.00 8.32
CA VAL A 225 26.92 18.27 8.65
C VAL A 225 26.87 19.13 7.42
N PHE A 226 25.70 19.58 7.09
CA PHE A 226 25.40 20.40 5.91
C PHE A 226 24.48 21.54 6.32
N GLU A 227 24.17 22.41 5.35
CA GLU A 227 23.15 23.46 5.48
C GLU A 227 22.20 23.41 4.30
N VAL A 228 20.95 23.80 4.51
CA VAL A 228 19.99 23.99 3.43
C VAL A 228 20.42 25.22 2.64
N TYR A 229 20.94 25.02 1.43
CA TYR A 229 21.42 26.11 0.59
C TYR A 229 20.40 26.62 -0.43
N TRP A 230 19.40 25.79 -0.74
CA TRP A 230 18.35 26.16 -1.69
C TRP A 230 17.05 25.40 -1.41
N LYS A 231 15.92 26.06 -1.67
CA LYS A 231 14.58 25.51 -1.51
C LYS A 231 13.75 25.72 -2.78
N SER A 232 12.98 24.70 -3.18
CA SER A 232 12.07 24.78 -4.31
C SER A 232 10.78 24.02 -4.01
N ARG A 233 9.62 24.70 -4.10
CA ARG A 233 8.32 24.08 -3.77
C ARG A 233 7.89 23.05 -4.81
N HIS A 234 8.13 23.28 -6.07
CA HIS A 234 7.67 22.48 -7.22
C HIS A 234 8.85 22.04 -8.09
N HIS A 235 9.88 21.51 -7.45
CA HIS A 235 11.07 21.05 -8.16
C HIS A 235 10.80 19.76 -8.95
N VAL A 236 11.36 19.70 -10.17
CA VAL A 236 11.47 18.49 -10.98
C VAL A 236 12.93 18.23 -11.26
N SER A 237 13.42 17.04 -10.95
CA SER A 237 14.79 16.64 -11.25
C SER A 237 14.98 16.51 -12.76
N THR A 238 15.90 17.29 -13.31
CA THR A 238 16.26 17.19 -14.74
C THR A 238 17.11 15.95 -15.05
N LEU A 239 17.73 15.36 -14.03
CA LEU A 239 18.55 14.15 -14.19
C LEU A 239 17.71 12.86 -14.20
N TYR A 240 16.61 12.82 -13.43
CA TYR A 240 15.79 11.63 -13.23
C TYR A 240 14.34 11.80 -13.70
N ASP A 241 14.01 12.97 -14.25
CA ASP A 241 12.65 13.35 -14.67
C ASP A 241 11.59 12.98 -13.63
N SER A 242 11.87 13.30 -12.37
CA SER A 242 11.04 12.97 -11.23
C SER A 242 10.66 14.19 -10.41
N ALA A 243 9.40 14.28 -10.01
CA ALA A 243 8.92 15.35 -9.14
C ALA A 243 9.55 15.25 -7.74
N MET A 244 9.97 16.38 -7.20
CA MET A 244 10.56 16.55 -5.87
C MET A 244 9.85 17.71 -5.14
N PRO A 245 8.55 17.59 -4.82
CA PRO A 245 7.82 18.65 -4.13
C PRO A 245 8.45 18.97 -2.79
N TYR A 246 8.44 20.27 -2.43
CA TYR A 246 9.00 20.79 -1.18
C TYR A 246 10.49 20.48 -0.99
N ALA A 247 11.28 20.51 -2.06
CA ALA A 247 12.71 20.20 -2.01
C ALA A 247 13.50 21.22 -1.21
N MET A 248 14.30 20.73 -0.27
CA MET A 248 15.25 21.46 0.56
C MET A 248 16.64 20.86 0.32
N PHE A 249 17.43 21.49 -0.55
CA PHE A 249 18.72 21.00 -0.99
C PHE A 249 19.82 21.28 0.03
N PHE A 250 20.63 20.25 0.36
CA PHE A 250 21.67 20.36 1.37
C PHE A 250 23.05 19.83 0.93
N SER A 251 23.15 18.96 -0.09
CA SER A 251 24.45 18.41 -0.50
C SER A 251 24.46 17.98 -1.97
N GLY A 252 25.03 18.81 -2.86
CA GLY A 252 25.32 18.44 -4.25
C GLY A 252 24.16 17.78 -4.98
N GLY A 253 22.98 18.39 -4.96
CA GLY A 253 21.74 17.86 -5.57
C GLY A 253 20.93 16.92 -4.67
N GLN A 254 21.44 16.51 -3.51
CA GLN A 254 20.64 15.78 -2.52
C GLN A 254 19.75 16.73 -1.71
N ALA A 255 18.49 16.39 -1.56
CA ALA A 255 17.49 17.19 -0.88
C ALA A 255 16.61 16.36 0.05
N VAL A 256 16.01 16.99 1.05
CA VAL A 256 14.80 16.47 1.72
C VAL A 256 13.61 16.90 0.88
N HIS A 257 12.73 15.97 0.48
CA HIS A 257 11.54 16.28 -0.32
C HIS A 257 10.45 15.22 -0.18
N TYR A 258 9.21 15.53 -0.59
CA TYR A 258 8.16 14.52 -0.74
C TYR A 258 8.51 13.51 -1.85
N SER A 259 8.12 12.26 -1.64
CA SER A 259 8.25 11.20 -2.64
C SER A 259 6.99 10.36 -2.70
N GLU A 260 6.26 10.47 -3.80
CA GLU A 260 5.08 9.66 -4.10
C GLU A 260 5.42 8.16 -4.10
N ASP A 261 6.56 7.78 -4.67
CA ASP A 261 7.04 6.41 -4.66
C ASP A 261 7.28 5.86 -3.24
N PHE A 262 7.81 6.68 -2.33
CA PHE A 262 7.95 6.28 -0.93
C PHE A 262 6.59 6.21 -0.22
N ALA A 263 5.66 7.10 -0.55
CA ALA A 263 4.30 7.04 -0.02
C ALA A 263 3.59 5.74 -0.43
N ALA A 264 3.70 5.35 -1.70
CA ALA A 264 3.03 4.19 -2.25
C ALA A 264 3.68 2.85 -1.86
N ARG A 265 5.03 2.76 -1.89
CA ARG A 265 5.76 1.49 -1.74
C ARG A 265 6.53 1.33 -0.43
N GLY A 266 6.50 2.34 0.43
CA GLY A 266 7.25 2.32 1.68
C GLY A 266 8.74 2.08 1.46
N TYR A 267 9.35 1.23 2.28
CA TYR A 267 10.78 0.93 2.21
C TYR A 267 11.17 -0.08 1.11
N ALA A 268 10.21 -0.55 0.31
CA ALA A 268 10.50 -1.35 -0.89
C ALA A 268 10.99 -0.42 -2.00
N GLY A 269 12.30 -0.14 -2.03
CA GLY A 269 12.96 0.75 -2.97
C GLY A 269 13.91 1.73 -2.29
N ALA A 270 14.48 2.65 -3.07
CA ALA A 270 15.45 3.63 -2.62
C ALA A 270 15.35 4.93 -3.42
N SER A 271 15.93 6.02 -2.92
CA SER A 271 16.15 7.25 -3.69
C SER A 271 17.49 7.19 -4.46
N HIS A 272 17.77 8.23 -5.22
CA HIS A 272 19.09 8.45 -5.83
C HIS A 272 20.01 9.34 -4.96
N GLY A 273 19.83 9.24 -3.63
CA GLY A 273 20.63 9.97 -2.65
C GLY A 273 19.86 10.98 -1.81
N CYS A 274 18.65 11.35 -2.22
CA CYS A 274 17.79 12.25 -1.46
C CYS A 274 17.25 11.60 -0.18
N VAL A 275 16.81 12.43 0.75
CA VAL A 275 16.04 12.05 1.93
C VAL A 275 14.56 12.18 1.56
N ASN A 276 13.94 11.06 1.17
CA ASN A 276 12.54 11.03 0.78
C ASN A 276 11.63 11.03 2.01
N VAL A 277 10.61 11.87 2.01
CA VAL A 277 9.50 11.89 2.99
C VAL A 277 8.25 11.36 2.30
N ARG A 278 7.44 10.55 2.99
CA ARG A 278 6.21 9.95 2.45
C ARG A 278 4.93 10.72 2.79
N ASP A 279 4.95 11.52 3.83
CA ASP A 279 3.84 12.35 4.28
C ASP A 279 3.99 13.74 3.68
N GLU A 280 3.16 14.05 2.67
CA GLU A 280 3.21 15.30 1.94
C GLU A 280 2.87 16.49 2.84
N ALA A 281 1.88 16.35 3.72
CA ALA A 281 1.50 17.41 4.64
C ALA A 281 2.61 17.71 5.64
N ALA A 282 3.22 16.67 6.21
CA ALA A 282 4.32 16.83 7.15
C ALA A 282 5.55 17.50 6.52
N VAL A 283 5.91 17.16 5.28
CA VAL A 283 7.05 17.81 4.60
C VAL A 283 6.70 19.23 4.13
N ALA A 284 5.44 19.51 3.79
CA ALA A 284 5.00 20.86 3.47
C ALA A 284 5.10 21.80 4.69
N ASP A 285 4.68 21.32 5.87
CA ASP A 285 4.82 22.02 7.14
C ASP A 285 6.30 22.22 7.51
N LEU A 286 7.13 21.20 7.32
CA LEU A 286 8.58 21.31 7.52
C LEU A 286 9.17 22.36 6.56
N TYR A 287 8.82 22.30 5.28
CA TYR A 287 9.29 23.24 4.27
C TYR A 287 8.92 24.70 4.61
N ALA A 288 7.72 24.94 5.16
CA ALA A 288 7.30 26.28 5.57
C ALA A 288 8.17 26.86 6.71
N GLN A 289 8.68 25.99 7.58
CA GLN A 289 9.48 26.39 8.75
C GLN A 289 10.96 26.50 8.45
N VAL A 290 11.52 25.59 7.63
CA VAL A 290 12.95 25.53 7.31
C VAL A 290 13.37 26.74 6.45
N ARG A 291 14.57 27.27 6.71
CA ARG A 291 15.18 28.41 6.02
C ARG A 291 16.50 27.99 5.37
N ASN A 292 16.94 28.71 4.35
CA ASN A 292 18.32 28.60 3.89
C ASN A 292 19.28 28.95 5.05
N GLY A 293 20.35 28.17 5.22
CA GLY A 293 21.27 28.23 6.36
C GLY A 293 20.88 27.33 7.54
N ASP A 294 19.66 26.74 7.57
CA ASP A 294 19.33 25.77 8.61
C ASP A 294 20.20 24.51 8.46
N LYS A 295 20.72 24.03 9.59
CA LYS A 295 21.63 22.89 9.65
C LYS A 295 20.93 21.59 9.24
N VAL A 296 21.65 20.71 8.54
CA VAL A 296 21.25 19.34 8.24
C VAL A 296 22.32 18.39 8.75
N VAL A 297 21.99 17.53 9.71
CA VAL A 297 22.89 16.51 10.23
C VAL A 297 22.38 15.14 9.77
N VAL A 298 23.19 14.45 8.97
CA VAL A 298 22.89 13.07 8.53
C VAL A 298 23.89 12.14 9.22
N TYR A 299 23.38 11.14 9.98
CA TYR A 299 24.19 10.24 10.80
C TYR A 299 23.64 8.81 10.87
N ARG A 300 24.46 7.91 11.40
CA ARG A 300 24.08 6.52 11.75
C ARG A 300 23.96 6.33 13.24
#